data_8a337c90e4977c64c84f4f11880f341f
#
_entry.id   8a337c90e4977c64c84f4f11880f341f
#
_cell.length_a   1.000
_cell.length_b   1.000
_cell.length_c   1.000
_cell.angle_alpha   90.00
_cell.angle_beta   90.00
_cell.angle_gamma   90.00
#
_symmetry.space_group_name_H-M   'P 1'
#
loop_
_entity.id
_entity.type
_entity.pdbx_description
1 polymer ?
#
loop_
_entity_poly.entity_id
_entity_poly.type
_entity_poly.pdbx_seq_one_letter_code
_entity_poly.pdbx_strand_id
1 'polypeptide(L)'
;MTEEQRQRAIRLRLARSEPRLREAMATGFAALDAALDGGLPRSAIVELFGPSSSGKSTLALQIVAHAQQNRATAAWIDAEHVFDAPYAASLGVRVAEMPLAQPDSAEQALEIACTLAGSAAVDLLVVDSAAALVPRLELESAIADSGEGLHSRVLASGLRKLRHTVAGSGAVALFLNQTRSRGSDEQASAGGPPLKLYAAVRLSLDAQRGEYVGFRVLKNKAAGAFREGRIRRTRSGEFVESP
;
A
#
# COMPACT_ATOMS: atom_id res chain seq x y z
N MET A 1 -29.41 17.46 -27.45
CA MET A 1 -28.27 16.51 -27.54
C MET A 1 -28.67 15.44 -28.53
N THR A 2 -27.96 15.35 -29.64
CA THR A 2 -28.24 14.35 -30.68
C THR A 2 -27.86 12.95 -30.22
N GLU A 3 -28.42 11.91 -30.83
CA GLU A 3 -28.10 10.51 -30.52
C GLU A 3 -26.59 10.24 -30.69
N GLU A 4 -25.97 10.84 -31.68
CA GLU A 4 -24.53 10.77 -31.96
C GLU A 4 -23.68 11.40 -30.85
N GLN A 5 -24.12 12.54 -30.31
CA GLN A 5 -23.48 13.18 -29.14
C GLN A 5 -23.63 12.32 -27.88
N ARG A 6 -24.76 11.64 -27.71
CA ARG A 6 -25.03 10.73 -26.62
C ARG A 6 -24.15 9.48 -26.69
N GLN A 7 -24.05 8.88 -27.88
CA GLN A 7 -23.18 7.72 -28.11
C GLN A 7 -21.70 8.05 -27.94
N ARG A 8 -21.26 9.24 -28.41
CA ARG A 8 -19.89 9.72 -28.18
C ARG A 8 -19.61 9.93 -26.70
N ALA A 9 -20.55 10.49 -25.95
CA ALA A 9 -20.42 10.66 -24.48
C ALA A 9 -20.38 9.32 -23.74
N ILE A 10 -21.16 8.32 -24.19
CA ILE A 10 -21.13 6.96 -23.64
C ILE A 10 -19.79 6.29 -23.95
N ARG A 11 -19.28 6.37 -25.19
CA ARG A 11 -17.97 5.83 -25.56
C ARG A 11 -16.83 6.48 -24.78
N LEU A 12 -16.87 7.79 -24.57
CA LEU A 12 -15.89 8.52 -23.75
C LEU A 12 -15.99 8.15 -22.27
N ARG A 13 -17.18 7.86 -21.76
CA ARG A 13 -17.35 7.31 -20.39
C ARG A 13 -16.84 5.89 -20.26
N LEU A 14 -17.13 5.03 -21.24
CA LEU A 14 -16.63 3.65 -21.26
C LEU A 14 -15.10 3.61 -21.40
N ALA A 15 -14.52 4.45 -22.26
CA ALA A 15 -13.06 4.57 -22.39
C ALA A 15 -12.37 5.11 -21.11
N ARG A 16 -13.09 5.97 -20.35
CA ARG A 16 -12.62 6.41 -19.02
C ARG A 16 -12.86 5.39 -17.91
N SER A 17 -13.76 4.42 -18.11
CA SER A 17 -14.09 3.38 -17.17
C SER A 17 -13.27 2.09 -17.38
N GLU A 18 -12.48 2.00 -18.46
CA GLU A 18 -11.44 0.95 -18.53
C GLU A 18 -10.41 1.25 -17.45
N PRO A 19 -10.31 0.42 -16.42
CA PRO A 19 -9.35 0.68 -15.37
C PRO A 19 -7.95 0.64 -15.98
N ARG A 20 -7.16 1.69 -15.75
CA ARG A 20 -5.72 1.74 -16.08
C ARG A 20 -4.89 0.74 -15.24
N LEU A 21 -5.53 -0.33 -14.76
CA LEU A 21 -4.92 -1.42 -14.02
C LEU A 21 -3.89 -2.23 -14.84
N ARG A 22 -3.71 -1.91 -16.12
CA ARG A 22 -2.75 -2.60 -17.01
C ARG A 22 -1.33 -2.04 -16.91
N GLU A 23 -1.15 -0.82 -16.39
CA GLU A 23 0.18 -0.29 -16.13
C GLU A 23 0.60 -0.65 -14.71
N ALA A 24 1.73 -1.32 -14.57
CA ALA A 24 2.30 -1.69 -13.28
C ALA A 24 3.55 -0.86 -13.00
N MET A 25 3.82 -0.60 -11.73
CA MET A 25 5.06 -0.06 -11.23
C MET A 25 5.93 -1.22 -10.77
N ALA A 26 7.07 -1.43 -11.41
CA ALA A 26 8.01 -2.48 -11.00
C ALA A 26 8.45 -2.27 -9.55
N THR A 27 8.55 -3.36 -8.81
CA THR A 27 8.99 -3.34 -7.41
C THR A 27 10.51 -3.32 -7.27
N GLY A 28 11.22 -3.73 -8.32
CA GLY A 28 12.66 -3.96 -8.30
C GLY A 28 13.06 -5.36 -7.88
N PHE A 29 12.08 -6.25 -7.70
CA PHE A 29 12.29 -7.68 -7.37
C PHE A 29 11.59 -8.53 -8.41
N ALA A 30 12.37 -9.21 -9.27
CA ALA A 30 11.84 -9.97 -10.40
C ALA A 30 10.84 -11.05 -9.97
N ALA A 31 11.09 -11.75 -8.85
CA ALA A 31 10.17 -12.76 -8.33
C ALA A 31 8.82 -12.15 -7.93
N LEU A 32 8.83 -10.95 -7.33
CA LEU A 32 7.62 -10.24 -6.91
C LEU A 32 6.89 -9.67 -8.12
N ASP A 33 7.62 -9.06 -9.04
CA ASP A 33 7.07 -8.51 -10.28
C ASP A 33 6.42 -9.60 -11.15
N ALA A 34 7.06 -10.77 -11.25
CA ALA A 34 6.47 -11.92 -11.93
C ALA A 34 5.18 -12.41 -11.27
N ALA A 35 5.13 -12.45 -9.93
CA ALA A 35 3.93 -12.84 -9.20
C ALA A 35 2.79 -11.81 -9.31
N LEU A 36 3.12 -10.53 -9.49
CA LEU A 36 2.18 -9.43 -9.62
C LEU A 36 1.81 -9.10 -11.09
N ASP A 37 2.41 -9.80 -12.06
CA ASP A 37 2.21 -9.56 -13.49
C ASP A 37 2.77 -8.19 -13.95
N GLY A 38 3.98 -7.90 -13.49
CA GLY A 38 4.74 -6.68 -13.84
C GLY A 38 4.94 -5.70 -12.70
N GLY A 39 4.40 -5.94 -11.50
CA GLY A 39 4.59 -5.11 -10.32
C GLY A 39 3.31 -4.61 -9.66
N LEU A 40 3.41 -3.51 -8.92
CA LEU A 40 2.27 -2.90 -8.24
C LEU A 40 1.35 -2.23 -9.26
N PRO A 41 0.05 -2.56 -9.32
CA PRO A 41 -0.85 -1.95 -10.29
C PRO A 41 -1.03 -0.45 -9.98
N ARG A 42 -0.86 0.40 -11.01
CA ARG A 42 -1.16 1.83 -10.89
C ARG A 42 -2.67 2.05 -10.68
N SER A 43 -3.01 3.23 -10.18
CA SER A 43 -4.41 3.59 -9.88
C SER A 43 -5.07 2.69 -8.83
N ALA A 44 -4.30 2.14 -7.91
CA ALA A 44 -4.76 1.12 -6.99
C ALA A 44 -4.28 1.30 -5.54
N ILE A 45 -5.07 0.76 -4.62
CA ILE A 45 -4.65 0.52 -3.25
C ILE A 45 -4.07 -0.90 -3.18
N VAL A 46 -2.88 -1.03 -2.62
CA VAL A 46 -2.17 -2.29 -2.39
C VAL A 46 -1.97 -2.47 -0.90
N GLU A 47 -2.22 -3.65 -0.38
CA GLU A 47 -1.91 -4.03 1.00
C GLU A 47 -0.73 -4.99 1.02
N LEU A 48 0.35 -4.61 1.70
CA LEU A 48 1.47 -5.47 2.07
C LEU A 48 1.37 -5.77 3.56
N PHE A 49 1.13 -7.02 3.91
CA PHE A 49 0.92 -7.39 5.30
C PHE A 49 1.71 -8.66 5.70
N GLY A 50 1.89 -8.86 6.97
CA GLY A 50 2.64 -9.99 7.51
C GLY A 50 2.94 -9.82 9.00
N PRO A 51 3.56 -10.82 9.63
CA PRO A 51 3.93 -10.75 11.04
C PRO A 51 4.89 -9.58 11.32
N SER A 52 5.00 -9.19 12.59
CA SER A 52 6.02 -8.24 13.01
C SER A 52 7.41 -8.73 12.58
N SER A 53 8.29 -7.80 12.25
CA SER A 53 9.66 -8.08 11.80
C SER A 53 9.82 -8.94 10.53
N SER A 54 8.75 -9.13 9.75
CA SER A 54 8.85 -9.83 8.45
C SER A 54 9.56 -9.00 7.35
N GLY A 55 9.92 -7.74 7.63
CA GLY A 55 10.63 -6.87 6.70
C GLY A 55 9.73 -6.01 5.81
N LYS A 56 8.46 -5.81 6.14
CA LYS A 56 7.51 -4.99 5.34
C LYS A 56 8.03 -3.59 5.05
N SER A 57 8.44 -2.85 6.08
CA SER A 57 8.96 -1.48 5.94
C SER A 57 10.26 -1.47 5.12
N THR A 58 11.16 -2.44 5.35
CA THR A 58 12.39 -2.60 4.53
C THR A 58 12.05 -2.83 3.05
N LEU A 59 11.13 -3.76 2.75
CA LEU A 59 10.72 -4.03 1.38
C LEU A 59 10.07 -2.79 0.74
N ALA A 60 9.20 -2.09 1.48
CA ALA A 60 8.57 -0.88 0.98
C ALA A 60 9.59 0.24 0.70
N LEU A 61 10.59 0.44 1.56
CA LEU A 61 11.68 1.40 1.34
C LEU A 61 12.51 1.05 0.09
N GLN A 62 12.81 -0.23 -0.13
CA GLN A 62 13.52 -0.67 -1.33
C GLN A 62 12.67 -0.49 -2.61
N ILE A 63 11.34 -0.72 -2.54
CA ILE A 63 10.42 -0.40 -3.63
C ILE A 63 10.42 1.12 -3.90
N VAL A 64 10.41 1.96 -2.85
CA VAL A 64 10.55 3.41 -2.99
C VAL A 64 11.86 3.79 -3.67
N ALA A 65 12.98 3.21 -3.23
CA ALA A 65 14.29 3.48 -3.83
C ALA A 65 14.31 3.11 -5.33
N HIS A 66 13.75 1.95 -5.69
CA HIS A 66 13.62 1.52 -7.08
C HIS A 66 12.71 2.46 -7.89
N ALA A 67 11.57 2.86 -7.34
CA ALA A 67 10.66 3.81 -7.97
C ALA A 67 11.37 5.16 -8.26
N GLN A 68 12.09 5.70 -7.28
CA GLN A 68 12.85 6.93 -7.44
C GLN A 68 13.98 6.80 -8.49
N GLN A 69 14.67 5.65 -8.57
CA GLN A 69 15.67 5.38 -9.63
C GLN A 69 15.01 5.44 -11.01
N ASN A 70 13.76 5.03 -11.13
CA ASN A 70 12.95 5.09 -12.36
C ASN A 70 12.18 6.41 -12.51
N ARG A 71 12.60 7.49 -11.84
CA ARG A 71 12.05 8.85 -11.91
C ARG A 71 10.61 8.98 -11.40
N ALA A 72 10.12 8.01 -10.66
CA ALA A 72 8.85 8.14 -9.98
C ALA A 72 9.00 8.93 -8.67
N THR A 73 8.00 9.72 -8.33
CA THR A 73 7.95 10.45 -7.07
C THR A 73 7.26 9.60 -6.00
N ALA A 74 7.94 9.42 -4.86
CA ALA A 74 7.38 8.70 -3.73
C ALA A 74 7.11 9.63 -2.55
N ALA A 75 6.11 9.30 -1.72
CA ALA A 75 5.83 9.93 -0.45
C ALA A 75 5.58 8.89 0.63
N TRP A 76 5.87 9.23 1.90
CA TRP A 76 5.74 8.33 3.03
C TRP A 76 4.89 8.97 4.13
N ILE A 77 3.89 8.24 4.60
CA ILE A 77 3.08 8.58 5.76
C ILE A 77 3.46 7.61 6.88
N ASP A 78 4.19 8.12 7.87
CA ASP A 78 4.67 7.38 9.03
C ASP A 78 3.68 7.54 10.19
N ALA A 79 2.72 6.63 10.27
CA ALA A 79 1.72 6.62 11.34
C ALA A 79 2.24 5.95 12.63
N GLU A 80 3.38 5.28 12.58
CA GLU A 80 4.02 4.69 13.76
C GLU A 80 5.04 5.63 14.42
N HIS A 81 5.38 6.76 13.76
CA HIS A 81 6.38 7.75 14.20
C HIS A 81 7.77 7.15 14.45
N VAL A 82 8.16 6.17 13.60
CA VAL A 82 9.42 5.40 13.74
C VAL A 82 10.29 5.45 12.48
N PHE A 83 10.03 6.36 11.55
CA PHE A 83 10.78 6.47 10.31
C PHE A 83 12.26 6.76 10.58
N ASP A 84 13.13 5.86 10.14
CA ASP A 84 14.59 5.97 10.23
C ASP A 84 15.19 6.46 8.90
N ALA A 85 15.47 7.77 8.82
CA ALA A 85 16.00 8.39 7.61
C ALA A 85 17.41 7.87 7.22
N PRO A 86 18.36 7.68 8.16
CA PRO A 86 19.64 7.00 7.88
C PRO A 86 19.46 5.60 7.31
N TYR A 87 18.59 4.78 7.88
CA TYR A 87 18.30 3.45 7.38
C TYR A 87 17.67 3.49 5.98
N ALA A 88 16.69 4.35 5.76
CA ALA A 88 16.09 4.53 4.43
C ALA A 88 17.12 4.94 3.38
N ALA A 89 18.02 5.86 3.72
CA ALA A 89 19.11 6.28 2.84
C ALA A 89 20.08 5.12 2.54
N SER A 90 20.38 4.26 3.52
CA SER A 90 21.26 3.09 3.30
C SER A 90 20.65 2.08 2.32
N LEU A 91 19.32 2.03 2.23
CA LEU A 91 18.58 1.20 1.26
C LEU A 91 18.44 1.87 -0.12
N GLY A 92 19.04 3.06 -0.32
CA GLY A 92 19.02 3.78 -1.59
C GLY A 92 17.88 4.78 -1.77
N VAL A 93 17.08 5.05 -0.71
CA VAL A 93 16.03 6.07 -0.77
C VAL A 93 16.64 7.47 -0.79
N ARG A 94 16.23 8.29 -1.74
CA ARG A 94 16.55 9.73 -1.76
C ARG A 94 15.59 10.47 -0.83
N VAL A 95 15.91 10.44 0.48
CA VAL A 95 15.03 10.93 1.56
C VAL A 95 14.69 12.42 1.37
N ALA A 96 15.65 13.23 0.92
CA ALA A 96 15.43 14.66 0.68
C ALA A 96 14.41 14.96 -0.44
N GLU A 97 14.15 13.99 -1.31
CA GLU A 97 13.19 14.11 -2.42
C GLU A 97 11.84 13.44 -2.09
N MET A 98 11.70 12.87 -0.89
CA MET A 98 10.52 12.13 -0.48
C MET A 98 9.74 12.88 0.60
N PRO A 99 8.58 13.47 0.30
CA PRO A 99 7.69 14.01 1.33
C PRO A 99 7.41 12.97 2.42
N LEU A 100 7.65 13.36 3.67
CA LEU A 100 7.38 12.56 4.87
C LEU A 100 6.34 13.28 5.71
N ALA A 101 5.28 12.58 6.09
CA ALA A 101 4.24 13.09 6.98
C ALA A 101 4.09 12.15 8.18
N GLN A 102 3.93 12.72 9.36
CA GLN A 102 3.67 12.00 10.61
C GLN A 102 2.34 12.48 11.20
N PRO A 103 1.22 11.89 10.81
CA PRO A 103 -0.11 12.31 11.24
C PRO A 103 -0.41 11.89 12.67
N ASP A 104 -1.18 12.72 13.38
CA ASP A 104 -1.61 12.46 14.76
C ASP A 104 -2.86 11.56 14.84
N SER A 105 -3.59 11.37 13.73
CA SER A 105 -4.82 10.58 13.71
C SER A 105 -5.04 9.89 12.37
N ALA A 106 -5.91 8.86 12.37
CA ALA A 106 -6.32 8.14 11.16
C ALA A 106 -6.95 9.07 10.12
N GLU A 107 -7.79 10.01 10.55
CA GLU A 107 -8.45 10.98 9.67
C GLU A 107 -7.41 11.86 8.97
N GLN A 108 -6.45 12.41 9.73
CA GLN A 108 -5.37 13.23 9.17
C GLN A 108 -4.51 12.43 8.17
N ALA A 109 -4.13 11.19 8.52
CA ALA A 109 -3.37 10.32 7.63
C ALA A 109 -4.09 10.09 6.29
N LEU A 110 -5.40 9.79 6.34
CA LEU A 110 -6.21 9.52 5.16
C LEU A 110 -6.47 10.79 4.33
N GLU A 111 -6.58 11.95 4.95
CA GLU A 111 -6.69 13.25 4.26
C GLU A 111 -5.39 13.61 3.55
N ILE A 112 -4.23 13.44 4.22
CA ILE A 112 -2.91 13.62 3.61
C ILE A 112 -2.75 12.65 2.42
N ALA A 113 -3.13 11.38 2.61
CA ALA A 113 -3.06 10.38 1.56
C ALA A 113 -3.91 10.77 0.33
N CYS A 114 -5.14 11.25 0.54
CA CYS A 114 -5.99 11.73 -0.54
C CYS A 114 -5.41 12.97 -1.23
N THR A 115 -4.84 13.90 -0.48
CA THR A 115 -4.24 15.13 -1.02
C THR A 115 -3.02 14.81 -1.88
N LEU A 116 -2.09 14.00 -1.36
CA LEU A 116 -0.88 13.59 -2.08
C LEU A 116 -1.22 12.77 -3.34
N ALA A 117 -2.08 11.77 -3.22
CA ALA A 117 -2.52 10.98 -4.36
C ALA A 117 -3.29 11.82 -5.40
N GLY A 118 -4.08 12.80 -4.96
CA GLY A 118 -4.88 13.65 -5.84
C GLY A 118 -4.08 14.74 -6.55
N SER A 119 -2.90 15.10 -6.05
CA SER A 119 -2.04 16.11 -6.66
C SER A 119 -1.47 15.72 -8.02
N ALA A 120 -1.52 14.42 -8.36
CA ALA A 120 -0.83 13.80 -9.52
C ALA A 120 0.69 14.02 -9.55
N ALA A 121 1.27 14.52 -8.45
CA ALA A 121 2.71 14.71 -8.27
C ALA A 121 3.40 13.53 -7.56
N VAL A 122 2.61 12.57 -7.06
CA VAL A 122 3.10 11.39 -6.35
C VAL A 122 2.67 10.13 -7.09
N ASP A 123 3.65 9.30 -7.49
CA ASP A 123 3.43 8.02 -8.15
C ASP A 123 3.23 6.88 -7.15
N LEU A 124 3.97 6.92 -6.03
CA LEU A 124 3.92 5.90 -4.97
C LEU A 124 3.74 6.57 -3.61
N LEU A 125 2.63 6.26 -2.97
CA LEU A 125 2.36 6.68 -1.59
C LEU A 125 2.44 5.45 -0.68
N VAL A 126 3.28 5.51 0.35
CA VAL A 126 3.38 4.46 1.37
C VAL A 126 2.74 4.94 2.66
N VAL A 127 1.96 4.08 3.32
CA VAL A 127 1.38 4.31 4.66
C VAL A 127 1.89 3.23 5.61
N ASP A 128 2.70 3.60 6.55
CA ASP A 128 3.33 2.71 7.54
C ASP A 128 2.90 3.10 8.97
N SER A 129 2.00 2.40 9.60
CA SER A 129 1.20 1.29 9.10
C SER A 129 -0.30 1.52 9.31
N ALA A 130 -1.13 0.78 8.58
CA ALA A 130 -2.58 0.82 8.76
C ALA A 130 -3.03 0.40 10.17
N ALA A 131 -2.22 -0.40 10.85
CA ALA A 131 -2.48 -0.85 12.22
C ALA A 131 -2.32 0.27 13.26
N ALA A 132 -1.52 1.29 12.96
CA ALA A 132 -1.25 2.44 13.84
C ALA A 132 -2.21 3.62 13.61
N LEU A 133 -3.11 3.52 12.63
CA LEU A 133 -4.07 4.58 12.34
C LEU A 133 -5.18 4.60 13.41
N VAL A 134 -5.02 5.44 14.43
CA VAL A 134 -5.99 5.61 15.52
C VAL A 134 -6.95 6.75 15.18
N PRO A 135 -8.28 6.54 15.25
CA PRO A 135 -9.27 7.63 15.09
C PRO A 135 -9.09 8.73 16.14
N ARG A 136 -9.29 9.99 15.72
CA ARG A 136 -9.17 11.16 16.63
C ARG A 136 -10.07 11.02 17.85
N LEU A 137 -11.31 10.60 17.66
CA LEU A 137 -12.25 10.42 18.76
C LEU A 137 -11.77 9.38 19.80
N GLU A 138 -11.07 8.33 19.32
CA GLU A 138 -10.49 7.32 20.22
C GLU A 138 -9.30 7.91 21.03
N LEU A 139 -8.50 8.80 20.42
CA LEU A 139 -7.40 9.49 21.09
C LEU A 139 -7.88 10.49 22.16
N GLU A 140 -9.03 11.12 21.94
CA GLU A 140 -9.63 12.11 22.83
C GLU A 140 -10.51 11.46 23.92
N SER A 141 -10.90 10.20 23.77
CA SER A 141 -11.77 9.47 24.69
C SER A 141 -11.00 8.91 25.88
N ALA A 142 -11.69 8.66 26.99
CA ALA A 142 -11.13 7.89 28.10
C ALA A 142 -10.82 6.46 27.66
N ILE A 143 -9.79 5.84 28.23
CA ILE A 143 -9.31 4.48 27.86
C ILE A 143 -10.45 3.44 27.95
N ALA A 144 -11.44 3.65 28.82
CA ALA A 144 -12.59 2.76 28.98
C ALA A 144 -13.66 2.88 27.89
N ASP A 145 -13.65 3.96 27.10
CA ASP A 145 -14.69 4.30 26.12
C ASP A 145 -14.25 3.99 24.67
N SER A 146 -13.52 2.90 24.46
CA SER A 146 -13.14 2.46 23.12
C SER A 146 -14.39 2.11 22.30
N GLY A 147 -14.76 3.00 21.37
CA GLY A 147 -15.93 2.82 20.50
C GLY A 147 -15.73 1.65 19.55
N GLU A 148 -16.38 0.52 19.83
CA GLU A 148 -16.34 -0.65 18.95
C GLU A 148 -16.64 -0.29 17.49
N GLY A 149 -15.75 -0.67 16.58
CA GLY A 149 -15.90 -0.46 15.14
C GLY A 149 -15.62 0.95 14.64
N LEU A 150 -15.23 1.93 15.50
CA LEU A 150 -14.90 3.27 15.07
C LEU A 150 -13.71 3.29 14.09
N HIS A 151 -12.64 2.59 14.42
CA HIS A 151 -11.48 2.41 13.55
C HIS A 151 -11.88 1.89 12.15
N SER A 152 -12.69 0.83 12.10
CA SER A 152 -13.17 0.26 10.83
C SER A 152 -14.02 1.25 10.03
N ARG A 153 -14.83 2.08 10.67
CA ARG A 153 -15.70 3.08 10.00
C ARG A 153 -14.86 4.21 9.41
N VAL A 154 -13.91 4.76 10.17
CA VAL A 154 -13.02 5.82 9.71
C VAL A 154 -12.18 5.31 8.55
N LEU A 155 -11.56 4.14 8.69
CA LEU A 155 -10.74 3.55 7.66
C LEU A 155 -11.56 3.24 6.38
N ALA A 156 -12.77 2.70 6.51
CA ALA A 156 -13.64 2.43 5.35
C ALA A 156 -14.03 3.71 4.60
N SER A 157 -14.33 4.79 5.33
CA SER A 157 -14.67 6.09 4.73
C SER A 157 -13.47 6.68 3.97
N GLY A 158 -12.31 6.72 4.61
CA GLY A 158 -11.09 7.25 4.00
C GLY A 158 -10.60 6.42 2.81
N LEU A 159 -10.61 5.08 2.93
CA LEU A 159 -10.21 4.20 1.82
C LEU A 159 -11.16 4.29 0.63
N ARG A 160 -12.46 4.54 0.84
CA ARG A 160 -13.41 4.78 -0.24
C ARG A 160 -13.04 6.03 -1.02
N LYS A 161 -12.74 7.13 -0.32
CA LYS A 161 -12.31 8.40 -0.90
C LYS A 161 -10.97 8.23 -1.63
N LEU A 162 -9.98 7.63 -0.97
CA LEU A 162 -8.66 7.39 -1.52
C LEU A 162 -8.70 6.51 -2.78
N ARG A 163 -9.52 5.45 -2.80
CA ARG A 163 -9.71 4.62 -3.99
C ARG A 163 -10.19 5.41 -5.20
N HIS A 164 -11.12 6.36 -4.98
CA HIS A 164 -11.59 7.24 -6.06
C HIS A 164 -10.46 8.16 -6.54
N THR A 165 -9.70 8.70 -5.62
CA THR A 165 -8.58 9.60 -5.89
C THR A 165 -7.48 8.92 -6.69
N VAL A 166 -6.98 7.76 -6.23
CA VAL A 166 -5.91 7.03 -6.95
C VAL A 166 -6.36 6.55 -8.33
N ALA A 167 -7.64 6.19 -8.49
CA ALA A 167 -8.19 5.80 -9.79
C ALA A 167 -8.10 6.92 -10.84
N GLY A 168 -8.12 8.18 -10.40
CA GLY A 168 -8.00 9.36 -11.28
C GLY A 168 -6.55 9.81 -11.51
N SER A 169 -5.66 9.62 -10.54
CA SER A 169 -4.29 10.16 -10.57
C SER A 169 -3.23 9.23 -11.17
N GLY A 170 -3.48 7.92 -11.18
CA GLY A 170 -2.46 6.94 -11.57
C GLY A 170 -1.52 6.52 -10.44
N ALA A 171 -1.67 7.06 -9.24
CA ALA A 171 -0.85 6.73 -8.09
C ALA A 171 -1.08 5.30 -7.57
N VAL A 172 -0.04 4.73 -6.97
CA VAL A 172 -0.11 3.51 -6.15
C VAL A 172 -0.17 3.93 -4.69
N ALA A 173 -1.17 3.47 -3.93
CA ALA A 173 -1.22 3.64 -2.48
C ALA A 173 -0.91 2.30 -1.80
N LEU A 174 0.31 2.16 -1.28
CA LEU A 174 0.82 0.97 -0.61
C LEU A 174 0.62 1.09 0.91
N PHE A 175 -0.27 0.31 1.47
CA PHE A 175 -0.49 0.22 2.91
C PHE A 175 0.27 -0.95 3.50
N LEU A 176 1.14 -0.67 4.46
CA LEU A 176 1.76 -1.69 5.29
C LEU A 176 0.81 -2.06 6.43
N ASN A 177 0.76 -3.35 6.78
CA ASN A 177 -0.17 -3.81 7.81
C ASN A 177 0.41 -5.02 8.56
N GLN A 178 -0.08 -5.24 9.77
CA GLN A 178 0.34 -6.38 10.61
C GLN A 178 -0.70 -7.48 10.56
N THR A 179 -0.26 -8.74 10.69
CA THR A 179 -1.17 -9.87 10.94
C THR A 179 -1.49 -9.97 12.41
N ARG A 180 -2.77 -10.19 12.74
CA ARG A 180 -3.17 -10.65 14.08
C ARG A 180 -3.29 -12.17 14.04
N SER A 181 -2.53 -12.88 14.88
CA SER A 181 -2.74 -14.31 15.13
C SER A 181 -4.11 -14.50 15.80
N ARG A 182 -5.13 -14.90 15.04
CA ARG A 182 -6.28 -15.61 15.57
C ARG A 182 -6.18 -17.04 15.05
N GLY A 183 -6.11 -18.00 15.96
CA GLY A 183 -5.89 -19.40 15.67
C GLY A 183 -6.67 -19.90 14.46
N SER A 184 -6.01 -20.76 13.67
CA SER A 184 -6.42 -21.41 12.43
C SER A 184 -6.60 -20.51 11.19
N ASP A 185 -5.67 -20.64 10.26
CA ASP A 185 -5.69 -20.48 8.79
C ASP A 185 -6.13 -19.18 8.09
N GLU A 186 -6.79 -18.22 8.68
CA GLU A 186 -6.97 -16.90 8.08
C GLU A 186 -6.05 -15.87 8.75
N GLN A 187 -5.03 -15.45 8.03
CA GLN A 187 -4.20 -14.30 8.41
C GLN A 187 -5.05 -13.03 8.35
N ALA A 188 -5.72 -12.72 9.47
CA ALA A 188 -6.45 -11.47 9.60
C ALA A 188 -5.46 -10.32 9.74
N SER A 189 -5.51 -9.36 8.83
CA SER A 189 -4.72 -8.13 8.93
C SER A 189 -5.29 -7.19 9.99
N ALA A 190 -4.43 -6.49 10.74
CA ALA A 190 -4.79 -5.63 11.85
C ALA A 190 -5.66 -4.43 11.45
N GLY A 191 -5.52 -3.91 10.22
CA GLY A 191 -6.34 -2.85 9.64
C GLY A 191 -7.79 -3.23 9.36
N GLY A 192 -8.19 -4.47 9.72
CA GLY A 192 -9.57 -4.95 9.66
C GLY A 192 -10.14 -5.14 8.24
N PRO A 193 -11.47 -5.41 8.18
CA PRO A 193 -12.17 -5.68 6.93
C PRO A 193 -12.05 -4.60 5.82
N PRO A 194 -11.98 -3.28 6.13
CA PRO A 194 -11.95 -2.26 5.10
C PRO A 194 -10.78 -2.39 4.14
N LEU A 195 -9.55 -2.64 4.63
CA LEU A 195 -8.40 -2.71 3.75
C LEU A 195 -8.49 -3.96 2.84
N LYS A 196 -8.93 -5.11 3.37
CA LYS A 196 -9.24 -6.32 2.59
C LYS A 196 -10.24 -6.05 1.45
N LEU A 197 -11.24 -5.19 1.71
CA LEU A 197 -12.27 -4.84 0.72
C LEU A 197 -11.73 -3.91 -0.38
N TYR A 198 -11.05 -2.81 0.03
CA TYR A 198 -10.66 -1.73 -0.89
C TYR A 198 -9.36 -2.01 -1.64
N ALA A 199 -8.42 -2.78 -1.10
CA ALA A 199 -7.20 -3.15 -1.80
C ALA A 199 -7.50 -3.92 -3.10
N ALA A 200 -6.83 -3.53 -4.18
CA ALA A 200 -6.84 -4.26 -5.44
C ALA A 200 -5.90 -5.46 -5.40
N VAL A 201 -4.77 -5.29 -4.70
CA VAL A 201 -3.78 -6.35 -4.45
C VAL A 201 -3.60 -6.51 -2.96
N ARG A 202 -3.50 -7.75 -2.50
CA ARG A 202 -3.11 -8.12 -1.13
C ARG A 202 -1.95 -9.09 -1.21
N LEU A 203 -0.82 -8.64 -0.70
CA LEU A 203 0.44 -9.37 -0.67
C LEU A 203 0.80 -9.68 0.78
N SER A 204 0.93 -10.95 1.12
CA SER A 204 1.42 -11.36 2.44
C SER A 204 2.91 -11.67 2.39
N LEU A 205 3.64 -11.25 3.42
CA LEU A 205 4.97 -11.75 3.74
C LEU A 205 4.88 -12.76 4.87
N ASP A 206 5.63 -13.83 4.76
CA ASP A 206 5.79 -14.81 5.84
C ASP A 206 6.87 -14.35 6.84
N ALA A 207 6.95 -15.02 7.97
CA ALA A 207 8.11 -14.87 8.85
C ALA A 207 9.38 -15.37 8.13
N GLN A 208 10.49 -14.70 8.37
CA GLN A 208 11.78 -15.10 7.78
C GLN A 208 12.16 -16.53 8.20
N ARG A 209 12.56 -17.34 7.23
CA ARG A 209 13.12 -18.68 7.45
C ARG A 209 14.48 -18.77 6.76
N GLY A 210 15.54 -18.80 7.58
CA GLY A 210 16.91 -18.73 7.06
C GLY A 210 17.17 -17.40 6.34
N GLU A 211 17.62 -17.47 5.10
CA GLU A 211 17.89 -16.29 4.26
C GLU A 211 16.68 -15.88 3.37
N TYR A 212 15.53 -16.52 3.51
CA TYR A 212 14.39 -16.27 2.64
C TYR A 212 13.16 -15.84 3.43
N VAL A 213 12.41 -14.93 2.80
CA VAL A 213 11.07 -14.54 3.21
C VAL A 213 10.12 -14.97 2.10
N GLY A 214 9.16 -15.81 2.45
CA GLY A 214 8.09 -16.21 1.55
C GLY A 214 7.10 -15.07 1.34
N PHE A 215 6.48 -15.02 0.17
CA PHE A 215 5.37 -14.12 -0.09
C PHE A 215 4.25 -14.84 -0.83
N ARG A 216 3.01 -14.36 -0.65
CA ARG A 216 1.82 -14.86 -1.35
C ARG A 216 0.93 -13.72 -1.78
N VAL A 217 0.45 -13.78 -3.02
CA VAL A 217 -0.54 -12.84 -3.58
C VAL A 217 -1.93 -13.40 -3.31
N LEU A 218 -2.57 -12.97 -2.23
CA LEU A 218 -3.89 -13.49 -1.81
C LEU A 218 -5.05 -12.85 -2.58
N LYS A 219 -4.83 -11.71 -3.19
CA LYS A 219 -5.81 -11.00 -4.02
C LYS A 219 -5.08 -10.20 -5.08
N ASN A 220 -5.52 -10.30 -6.31
CA ASN A 220 -5.07 -9.43 -7.39
C ASN A 220 -6.25 -9.21 -8.36
N LYS A 221 -6.72 -7.97 -8.45
CA LYS A 221 -7.80 -7.58 -9.38
C LYS A 221 -7.28 -7.21 -10.77
N ALA A 222 -5.98 -7.03 -10.93
CA ALA A 222 -5.33 -6.70 -12.20
C ALA A 222 -4.83 -7.94 -12.94
N ALA A 223 -4.53 -9.03 -12.21
CA ALA A 223 -3.93 -10.24 -12.75
C ALA A 223 -4.34 -11.48 -11.94
N GLY A 224 -3.69 -12.62 -12.16
CA GLY A 224 -3.93 -13.85 -11.42
C GLY A 224 -3.56 -13.71 -9.93
N ALA A 225 -4.48 -14.12 -9.05
CA ALA A 225 -4.22 -14.27 -7.62
C ALA A 225 -3.61 -15.64 -7.29
N PHE A 226 -3.25 -15.85 -6.02
CA PHE A 226 -2.72 -17.09 -5.46
C PHE A 226 -1.35 -17.53 -6.00
N ARG A 227 -0.59 -16.58 -6.57
CA ARG A 227 0.83 -16.79 -6.87
C ARG A 227 1.65 -16.61 -5.59
N GLU A 228 2.69 -17.38 -5.46
CA GLU A 228 3.61 -17.34 -4.32
C GLU A 228 5.05 -17.39 -4.79
N GLY A 229 5.96 -16.98 -3.92
CA GLY A 229 7.38 -16.99 -4.19
C GLY A 229 8.16 -16.69 -2.91
N ARG A 230 9.44 -16.47 -3.08
CA ARG A 230 10.35 -16.10 -1.99
C ARG A 230 11.34 -15.05 -2.46
N ILE A 231 11.75 -14.19 -1.54
CA ILE A 231 12.79 -13.18 -1.76
C ILE A 231 13.88 -13.46 -0.72
N ARG A 232 15.14 -13.38 -1.15
CA ARG A 232 16.27 -13.53 -0.25
C ARG A 232 16.41 -12.27 0.61
N ARG A 233 16.72 -12.44 1.88
CA ARG A 233 16.99 -11.36 2.82
C ARG A 233 18.37 -11.55 3.44
N THR A 234 19.19 -10.52 3.36
CA THR A 234 20.55 -10.53 3.92
C THR A 234 20.53 -10.49 5.45
N ARG A 235 21.68 -10.72 6.07
CA ARG A 235 21.83 -10.56 7.53
C ARG A 235 21.68 -9.12 7.99
N SER A 236 21.97 -8.13 7.13
CA SER A 236 21.71 -6.70 7.37
C SER A 236 20.22 -6.34 7.27
N GLY A 237 19.39 -7.27 6.82
CA GLY A 237 17.94 -7.08 6.73
C GLY A 237 17.42 -6.65 5.37
N GLU A 238 18.28 -6.38 4.41
CA GLU A 238 17.95 -5.98 3.05
C GLU A 238 17.40 -7.16 2.24
N PHE A 239 16.46 -6.90 1.35
CA PHE A 239 16.04 -7.86 0.34
C PHE A 239 16.95 -7.76 -0.88
N VAL A 240 17.27 -8.91 -1.44
CA VAL A 240 18.10 -9.00 -2.65
C VAL A 240 17.47 -9.99 -3.64
N GLU A 241 17.75 -9.79 -4.91
CA GLU A 241 17.36 -10.74 -5.94
C GLU A 241 17.89 -12.15 -5.61
N SER A 242 17.05 -13.14 -5.83
CA SER A 242 17.51 -14.54 -5.79
C SER A 242 18.25 -14.84 -7.08
N PRO A 243 19.41 -15.48 -7.01
CA PRO A 243 20.14 -15.89 -8.21
C PRO A 243 19.34 -16.87 -9.06
#